data_aa18ff61187a08d6e44ec8fa1c801b4e
#
_entry.id   aa18ff61187a08d6e44ec8fa1c801b4e
#
_cell.length_a   1.000
_cell.length_b   1.000
_cell.length_c   1.000
_cell.angle_alpha   90.00
_cell.angle_beta   90.00
_cell.angle_gamma   90.00
#
_symmetry.space_group_name_H-M   'P 1'
#
loop_
_entity.id
_entity.type
_entity.pdbx_description
1 polymer ?
#
loop_
_entity_poly.entity_id
_entity_poly.type
_entity_poly.pdbx_seq_one_letter_code
_entity_poly.pdbx_strand_id
1 'polypeptide(L)'
;MGFYACGTIPLIDAGNIERKVTQIWYADDSAAGGKLEEMRKWWDNLCIKGPLFGYNPKSSKTWVIVKPEHEEKARNLFPDVNVTSIGRRYLGSFIGTDQGKEAFIEEKVQEWCRDLKQLSDIASREPQIAYSAYMYGLSKRWNYVCRTTPGVADRLIPLEQVTRDEFIPAIINRLFSCTDELRNIMALPPRYGGLGIPIMMDMADREYKFSCKATKLLKEAILNQDDNYTEDWTYSKGVKTEITTERNLFYRQKQAEIHQELESTPLAKLMFQLAAEKGASAWLTALPLKEYGYLMNKQQFSDAIALRYNLNLKDCPKTCTCGQKYSANHALICKLGGYVSLRHNSLRDTFADLMRTVKCKDVQTEPVLLPVDGLELPKGTVLGDQARLDISARSIWNASERAYFDVRVFHAPAPSNASKSIPAMYQSHENEKKRCYNARVLEVEKGSFTPLVFSTSGGMGGEAERLVKKLASKMEYHTGQRYSDAVGYIRKRLRFEILRTTVISLRGDRGARKNMVDIDSLDLNLEPQG
;
A
#
# COMPACT_ATOMS: atom_id res chain seq x y z
N MET A 1 11.38 15.13 23.59
CA MET A 1 12.76 14.94 23.08
C MET A 1 13.59 16.22 23.21
N GLY A 2 13.22 17.38 22.63
CA GLY A 2 14.06 18.60 22.66
C GLY A 2 14.44 19.10 24.05
N PHE A 3 13.50 19.19 24.99
CA PHE A 3 13.81 19.59 26.37
C PHE A 3 14.76 18.62 27.09
N TYR A 4 14.62 17.32 26.86
CA TYR A 4 15.51 16.31 27.40
C TYR A 4 16.93 16.47 26.85
N ALA A 5 17.07 16.68 25.54
CA ALA A 5 18.37 16.91 24.91
C ALA A 5 19.05 18.18 25.48
N CYS A 6 18.32 19.29 25.63
CA CYS A 6 18.87 20.51 26.26
C CYS A 6 19.37 20.28 27.68
N GLY A 7 18.67 19.44 28.46
CA GLY A 7 19.08 19.11 29.83
C GLY A 7 20.30 18.18 29.90
N THR A 8 20.50 17.32 28.88
CA THR A 8 21.59 16.32 28.88
C THR A 8 22.86 16.79 28.18
N ILE A 9 22.82 17.78 27.28
CA ILE A 9 24.01 18.31 26.60
C ILE A 9 25.12 18.70 27.60
N PRO A 10 24.88 19.50 28.67
CA PRO A 10 25.94 19.83 29.62
C PRO A 10 26.54 18.61 30.33
N LEU A 11 25.77 17.56 30.55
CA LEU A 11 26.24 16.27 31.11
C LEU A 11 27.16 15.56 30.11
N ILE A 12 26.76 15.54 28.82
CA ILE A 12 27.55 14.94 27.73
C ILE A 12 28.90 15.61 27.63
N ASP A 13 28.94 16.93 27.62
CA ASP A 13 30.17 17.75 27.56
C ASP A 13 31.02 17.51 28.80
N ALA A 14 30.46 17.54 30.00
CA ALA A 14 31.15 17.29 31.25
C ALA A 14 31.68 15.86 31.41
N GLY A 15 31.07 14.90 30.69
CA GLY A 15 31.42 13.46 30.71
C GLY A 15 32.66 13.12 29.87
N ASN A 16 33.03 13.94 28.89
CA ASN A 16 34.05 13.59 27.91
C ASN A 16 35.09 14.73 27.66
N ILE A 17 35.51 15.36 28.73
CA ILE A 17 36.43 16.55 28.68
C ILE A 17 37.72 16.23 27.91
N GLU A 18 38.28 15.03 28.07
CA GLU A 18 39.53 14.64 27.39
C GLU A 18 39.29 13.93 26.04
N ARG A 19 38.04 13.80 25.58
CA ARG A 19 37.65 13.12 24.31
C ARG A 19 38.29 11.75 24.07
N LYS A 20 38.58 11.00 25.15
CA LYS A 20 39.19 9.67 25.11
C LYS A 20 38.19 8.55 24.89
N VAL A 21 36.91 8.86 24.96
CA VAL A 21 35.78 7.94 24.82
C VAL A 21 34.85 8.46 23.74
N THR A 22 34.50 7.61 22.78
CA THR A 22 33.42 7.87 21.81
C THR A 22 32.09 7.61 22.49
N GLN A 23 31.22 8.60 22.60
CA GLN A 23 29.91 8.45 23.23
C GLN A 23 28.75 8.73 22.26
N ILE A 24 27.64 8.04 22.48
CA ILE A 24 26.41 8.17 21.72
C ILE A 24 25.24 8.21 22.70
N TRP A 25 24.33 9.16 22.51
CA TRP A 25 23.14 9.33 23.34
C TRP A 25 21.90 9.24 22.46
N TYR A 26 20.97 8.39 22.85
CA TYR A 26 19.67 8.26 22.21
C TYR A 26 18.56 8.25 23.28
N ALA A 27 17.90 9.41 23.41
CA ALA A 27 16.95 9.65 24.51
C ALA A 27 17.63 9.40 25.89
N ASP A 28 17.08 8.47 26.67
CA ASP A 28 17.60 8.05 27.98
C ASP A 28 18.70 6.96 27.91
N ASP A 29 18.91 6.37 26.74
CA ASP A 29 19.97 5.40 26.52
C ASP A 29 21.29 6.08 26.16
N SER A 30 22.36 5.80 26.92
CA SER A 30 23.72 6.21 26.60
C SER A 30 24.60 5.00 26.30
N ALA A 31 25.51 5.17 25.35
CA ALA A 31 26.54 4.18 25.06
C ALA A 31 27.90 4.88 24.87
N ALA A 32 28.96 4.18 25.22
CA ALA A 32 30.30 4.68 25.04
C ALA A 32 31.27 3.58 24.59
N GLY A 33 32.30 3.95 23.85
CA GLY A 33 33.34 3.05 23.36
C GLY A 33 34.73 3.63 23.56
N GLY A 34 35.68 2.80 23.98
CA GLY A 34 37.05 3.21 24.22
C GLY A 34 37.87 2.17 24.93
N LYS A 35 39.06 2.56 25.44
CA LYS A 35 39.90 1.70 26.30
C LYS A 35 39.21 1.49 27.64
N LEU A 36 39.33 0.29 28.21
CA LEU A 36 38.60 -0.10 29.44
C LEU A 36 38.83 0.89 30.61
N GLU A 37 40.06 1.37 30.77
CA GLU A 37 40.40 2.30 31.85
C GLU A 37 39.75 3.69 31.66
N GLU A 38 39.66 4.15 30.43
CA GLU A 38 39.01 5.42 30.11
C GLU A 38 37.48 5.29 30.20
N MET A 39 36.95 4.10 29.82
CA MET A 39 35.53 3.76 29.98
C MET A 39 35.14 3.72 31.45
N ARG A 40 36.00 3.22 32.35
CA ARG A 40 35.76 3.23 33.80
C ARG A 40 35.67 4.67 34.32
N LYS A 41 36.59 5.54 33.94
CA LYS A 41 36.55 6.93 34.34
C LYS A 41 35.30 7.64 33.84
N TRP A 42 34.89 7.35 32.60
CA TRP A 42 33.65 7.89 32.01
C TRP A 42 32.41 7.42 32.80
N TRP A 43 32.35 6.14 33.16
CA TRP A 43 31.26 5.57 33.93
C TRP A 43 31.18 6.18 35.34
N ASP A 44 32.30 6.29 36.06
CA ASP A 44 32.37 6.91 37.38
C ASP A 44 31.91 8.38 37.32
N ASN A 45 32.38 9.10 36.33
CA ASN A 45 31.98 10.49 36.11
C ASN A 45 30.48 10.62 35.82
N LEU A 46 29.93 9.70 35.02
CA LEU A 46 28.49 9.65 34.72
C LEU A 46 27.65 9.35 35.99
N CYS A 47 28.10 8.44 36.81
CA CYS A 47 27.43 8.11 38.09
C CYS A 47 27.45 9.29 39.07
N ILE A 48 28.52 10.07 39.10
CA ILE A 48 28.68 11.22 39.99
C ILE A 48 27.91 12.45 39.47
N LYS A 49 28.09 12.79 38.22
CA LYS A 49 27.51 14.00 37.63
C LYS A 49 26.09 13.84 37.12
N GLY A 50 25.73 12.63 36.63
CA GLY A 50 24.42 12.36 36.05
C GLY A 50 23.24 12.82 36.91
N PRO A 51 23.20 12.48 38.22
CA PRO A 51 22.12 12.91 39.11
C PRO A 51 21.92 14.43 39.20
N LEU A 52 23.00 15.21 39.03
CA LEU A 52 22.95 16.68 39.03
C LEU A 52 22.14 17.23 37.84
N PHE A 53 22.05 16.44 36.75
CA PHE A 53 21.30 16.77 35.54
C PHE A 53 20.03 15.93 35.39
N GLY A 54 19.61 15.23 36.44
CA GLY A 54 18.42 14.35 36.44
C GLY A 54 18.62 13.02 35.72
N TYR A 55 19.83 12.65 35.32
CA TYR A 55 20.19 11.38 34.71
C TYR A 55 20.74 10.42 35.76
N ASN A 56 20.03 9.33 36.04
CA ASN A 56 20.40 8.37 37.08
C ASN A 56 20.78 7.02 36.45
N PRO A 57 22.07 6.78 36.15
CA PRO A 57 22.52 5.54 35.56
C PRO A 57 22.27 4.37 36.51
N LYS A 58 21.84 3.21 35.97
CA LYS A 58 21.55 2.01 36.78
C LYS A 58 22.56 0.92 36.45
N SER A 59 23.46 0.61 37.40
CA SER A 59 24.49 -0.42 37.25
C SER A 59 23.90 -1.79 36.86
N SER A 60 22.76 -2.18 37.43
CA SER A 60 22.08 -3.46 37.13
C SER A 60 21.57 -3.57 35.70
N LYS A 61 21.38 -2.46 34.98
CA LYS A 61 20.97 -2.40 33.57
C LYS A 61 22.11 -2.10 32.63
N THR A 62 23.28 -1.70 33.14
CA THR A 62 24.46 -1.33 32.35
C THR A 62 25.26 -2.58 31.98
N TRP A 63 25.76 -2.60 30.78
CA TRP A 63 26.54 -3.71 30.21
C TRP A 63 27.83 -3.21 29.58
N VAL A 64 28.93 -3.87 29.95
CA VAL A 64 30.22 -3.74 29.27
C VAL A 64 30.39 -4.94 28.32
N ILE A 65 30.52 -4.65 27.03
CA ILE A 65 30.71 -5.64 25.98
C ILE A 65 32.17 -5.59 25.56
N VAL A 66 32.89 -6.70 25.70
CA VAL A 66 34.32 -6.81 25.40
C VAL A 66 34.62 -8.03 24.57
N LYS A 67 35.81 -8.10 23.99
CA LYS A 67 36.32 -9.33 23.41
C LYS A 67 36.65 -10.36 24.50
N PRO A 68 36.60 -11.68 24.21
CA PRO A 68 36.85 -12.73 25.21
C PRO A 68 38.16 -12.56 25.98
N GLU A 69 39.23 -12.13 25.31
CA GLU A 69 40.54 -11.91 25.90
C GLU A 69 40.60 -10.77 26.92
N HIS A 70 39.59 -9.93 26.99
CA HIS A 70 39.50 -8.79 27.89
C HIS A 70 38.41 -8.97 28.98
N GLU A 71 37.71 -10.10 29.03
CA GLU A 71 36.55 -10.29 29.91
C GLU A 71 36.95 -10.25 31.40
N GLU A 72 38.02 -10.96 31.79
CA GLU A 72 38.50 -10.97 33.15
C GLU A 72 38.95 -9.56 33.62
N LYS A 73 39.69 -8.85 32.76
CA LYS A 73 40.12 -7.48 33.06
C LYS A 73 38.91 -6.55 33.17
N ALA A 74 37.89 -6.72 32.32
CA ALA A 74 36.68 -5.91 32.39
C ALA A 74 35.89 -6.19 33.68
N ARG A 75 35.75 -7.45 34.10
CA ARG A 75 35.09 -7.82 35.36
C ARG A 75 35.78 -7.20 36.57
N ASN A 76 37.11 -7.16 36.59
CA ASN A 76 37.89 -6.55 37.65
C ASN A 76 37.74 -5.02 37.67
N LEU A 77 37.67 -4.36 36.52
CA LEU A 77 37.51 -2.92 36.44
C LEU A 77 36.07 -2.43 36.66
N PHE A 78 35.08 -3.27 36.34
CA PHE A 78 33.65 -2.93 36.42
C PHE A 78 32.89 -3.93 37.31
N PRO A 79 33.20 -4.02 38.63
CA PRO A 79 32.57 -4.95 39.55
C PRO A 79 31.09 -4.63 39.80
N ASP A 80 30.68 -3.42 39.53
CA ASP A 80 29.35 -2.85 39.75
C ASP A 80 28.37 -2.97 38.59
N VAL A 81 28.84 -3.41 37.40
CA VAL A 81 28.00 -3.55 36.20
C VAL A 81 28.11 -4.93 35.55
N ASN A 82 27.23 -5.24 34.64
CA ASN A 82 27.27 -6.53 33.94
C ASN A 82 28.37 -6.51 32.86
N VAL A 83 29.12 -7.62 32.76
CA VAL A 83 30.16 -7.80 31.73
C VAL A 83 29.82 -9.03 30.88
N THR A 84 30.00 -8.92 29.58
CA THR A 84 29.81 -10.02 28.62
C THR A 84 30.84 -9.97 27.49
N SER A 85 31.30 -11.13 27.07
CA SER A 85 32.11 -11.30 25.85
C SER A 85 31.27 -11.79 24.65
N ILE A 86 30.04 -12.24 24.89
CA ILE A 86 29.15 -12.74 23.82
C ILE A 86 28.47 -11.57 23.10
N GLY A 87 27.95 -10.62 23.88
CA GLY A 87 27.22 -9.45 23.37
C GLY A 87 25.86 -9.25 24.01
N ARG A 88 25.18 -8.21 23.61
CA ARG A 88 23.88 -7.82 24.17
C ARG A 88 23.02 -7.11 23.16
N ARG A 89 21.70 -7.18 23.36
CA ARG A 89 20.72 -6.37 22.64
C ARG A 89 20.90 -4.89 23.02
N TYR A 90 21.00 -4.04 21.99
CA TYR A 90 21.06 -2.59 22.12
C TYR A 90 20.19 -1.91 21.06
N LEU A 91 19.30 -1.00 21.45
CA LEU A 91 18.36 -0.27 20.60
C LEU A 91 17.60 -1.20 19.60
N GLY A 92 17.22 -2.40 20.01
CA GLY A 92 16.47 -3.35 19.18
C GLY A 92 17.31 -4.18 18.20
N SER A 93 18.63 -3.94 18.12
CA SER A 93 19.60 -4.74 17.38
C SER A 93 20.54 -5.47 18.35
N PHE A 94 21.58 -6.13 17.85
CA PHE A 94 22.54 -6.87 18.65
C PHE A 94 23.97 -6.37 18.41
N ILE A 95 24.73 -6.19 19.48
CA ILE A 95 26.15 -5.87 19.45
C ILE A 95 26.90 -6.98 20.18
N GLY A 96 27.89 -7.61 19.52
CA GLY A 96 28.69 -8.67 20.08
C GLY A 96 29.31 -9.58 19.03
N THR A 97 29.54 -10.84 19.41
CA THR A 97 30.10 -11.89 18.54
C THR A 97 29.11 -12.34 17.47
N ASP A 98 29.61 -12.96 16.40
CA ASP A 98 28.76 -13.55 15.35
C ASP A 98 27.86 -14.65 15.93
N GLN A 99 28.38 -15.48 16.82
CA GLN A 99 27.59 -16.52 17.49
C GLN A 99 26.42 -15.91 18.31
N GLY A 100 26.68 -14.85 19.09
CA GLY A 100 25.63 -14.15 19.84
C GLY A 100 24.61 -13.48 18.94
N LYS A 101 25.06 -12.90 17.83
CA LYS A 101 24.20 -12.33 16.79
C LYS A 101 23.28 -13.39 16.17
N GLU A 102 23.83 -14.54 15.80
CA GLU A 102 23.05 -15.65 15.24
C GLU A 102 21.97 -16.14 16.20
N ALA A 103 22.32 -16.37 17.46
CA ALA A 103 21.36 -16.77 18.50
C ALA A 103 20.24 -15.72 18.69
N PHE A 104 20.60 -14.43 18.69
CA PHE A 104 19.63 -13.33 18.76
C PHE A 104 18.67 -13.33 17.56
N ILE A 105 19.19 -13.50 16.34
CA ILE A 105 18.34 -13.52 15.14
C ILE A 105 17.42 -14.74 15.15
N GLU A 106 17.92 -15.90 15.53
CA GLU A 106 17.12 -17.12 15.62
C GLU A 106 15.97 -16.97 16.62
N GLU A 107 16.23 -16.44 17.82
CA GLU A 107 15.20 -16.10 18.80
C GLU A 107 14.13 -15.17 18.21
N LYS A 108 14.56 -14.12 17.49
CA LYS A 108 13.65 -13.15 16.86
C LYS A 108 12.82 -13.77 15.74
N VAL A 109 13.41 -14.58 14.91
CA VAL A 109 12.69 -15.28 13.83
C VAL A 109 11.63 -16.21 14.42
N GLN A 110 11.94 -16.95 15.47
CA GLN A 110 10.97 -17.80 16.18
C GLN A 110 9.82 -16.97 16.78
N GLU A 111 10.13 -15.81 17.39
CA GLU A 111 9.10 -14.87 17.87
C GLU A 111 8.19 -14.41 16.72
N TRP A 112 8.75 -13.96 15.61
CA TRP A 112 8.00 -13.48 14.46
C TRP A 112 7.18 -14.57 13.77
N CYS A 113 7.69 -15.79 13.70
CA CYS A 113 6.93 -16.94 13.19
C CYS A 113 5.69 -17.21 14.06
N ARG A 114 5.83 -17.16 15.40
CA ARG A 114 4.68 -17.30 16.31
C ARG A 114 3.66 -16.18 16.11
N ASP A 115 4.12 -14.92 16.06
CA ASP A 115 3.25 -13.76 15.82
C ASP A 115 2.51 -13.86 14.49
N LEU A 116 3.21 -14.30 13.43
CA LEU A 116 2.63 -14.45 12.10
C LEU A 116 1.62 -15.60 12.03
N LYS A 117 1.85 -16.71 12.74
CA LYS A 117 0.87 -17.80 12.87
C LYS A 117 -0.40 -17.34 13.58
N GLN A 118 -0.28 -16.59 14.68
CA GLN A 118 -1.42 -15.99 15.35
C GLN A 118 -2.18 -15.03 14.42
N LEU A 119 -1.44 -14.23 13.64
CA LEU A 119 -2.06 -13.34 12.64
C LEU A 119 -2.76 -14.13 11.53
N SER A 120 -2.25 -15.29 11.14
CA SER A 120 -2.87 -16.19 10.17
C SER A 120 -4.20 -16.76 10.68
N ASP A 121 -4.29 -17.04 11.98
CA ASP A 121 -5.56 -17.45 12.61
C ASP A 121 -6.60 -16.33 12.57
N ILE A 122 -6.19 -15.09 12.85
CA ILE A 122 -7.04 -13.91 12.70
C ILE A 122 -7.43 -13.73 11.23
N ALA A 123 -6.49 -13.86 10.29
CA ALA A 123 -6.72 -13.71 8.85
C ALA A 123 -7.78 -14.66 8.32
N SER A 124 -7.93 -15.82 8.93
CA SER A 124 -8.94 -16.79 8.55
C SER A 124 -10.39 -16.31 8.79
N ARG A 125 -10.56 -15.31 9.65
CA ARG A 125 -11.85 -14.67 9.98
C ARG A 125 -11.93 -13.26 9.41
N GLU A 126 -10.87 -12.47 9.59
CA GLU A 126 -10.78 -11.05 9.24
C GLU A 126 -9.56 -10.77 8.33
N PRO A 127 -9.57 -11.26 7.07
CA PRO A 127 -8.37 -11.23 6.21
C PRO A 127 -7.89 -9.81 5.86
N GLN A 128 -8.79 -8.84 5.68
CA GLN A 128 -8.39 -7.47 5.38
C GLN A 128 -7.70 -6.80 6.58
N ILE A 129 -8.22 -7.03 7.79
CA ILE A 129 -7.64 -6.48 9.02
C ILE A 129 -6.28 -7.09 9.25
N ALA A 130 -6.15 -8.42 9.14
CA ALA A 130 -4.88 -9.12 9.28
C ALA A 130 -3.85 -8.68 8.23
N TYR A 131 -4.25 -8.51 6.97
CA TYR A 131 -3.39 -7.96 5.93
C TYR A 131 -2.89 -6.56 6.30
N SER A 132 -3.76 -5.69 6.79
CA SER A 132 -3.37 -4.34 7.23
C SER A 132 -2.43 -4.37 8.43
N ALA A 133 -2.68 -5.23 9.42
CA ALA A 133 -1.81 -5.42 10.57
C ALA A 133 -0.42 -5.94 10.16
N TYR A 134 -0.35 -6.85 9.19
CA TYR A 134 0.92 -7.29 8.59
C TYR A 134 1.65 -6.12 7.92
N MET A 135 0.98 -5.40 7.02
CA MET A 135 1.59 -4.35 6.19
C MET A 135 2.09 -3.15 7.01
N TYR A 136 1.33 -2.71 7.99
CA TYR A 136 1.63 -1.48 8.74
C TYR A 136 2.27 -1.73 10.10
N GLY A 137 2.20 -2.95 10.62
CA GLY A 137 2.71 -3.32 11.94
C GLY A 137 3.79 -4.40 11.87
N LEU A 138 3.36 -5.66 11.77
CA LEU A 138 4.23 -6.81 12.00
C LEU A 138 5.47 -6.85 11.09
N SER A 139 5.29 -6.57 9.79
CA SER A 139 6.41 -6.55 8.82
C SER A 139 7.50 -5.51 9.15
N LYS A 140 7.21 -4.50 9.96
CA LYS A 140 8.20 -3.47 10.33
C LYS A 140 9.22 -3.97 11.33
N ARG A 141 8.88 -5.02 12.12
CA ARG A 141 9.79 -5.60 13.11
C ARG A 141 11.02 -6.22 12.47
N TRP A 142 10.85 -7.12 11.51
CA TRP A 142 12.00 -7.72 10.82
C TRP A 142 12.67 -6.78 9.83
N ASN A 143 11.94 -5.84 9.21
CA ASN A 143 12.55 -4.80 8.40
C ASN A 143 13.56 -3.96 9.19
N TYR A 144 13.29 -3.67 10.46
CA TYR A 144 14.23 -2.97 11.32
C TYR A 144 15.52 -3.79 11.52
N VAL A 145 15.40 -5.08 11.84
CA VAL A 145 16.56 -5.95 12.04
C VAL A 145 17.36 -6.14 10.75
N CYS A 146 16.71 -6.33 9.59
CA CYS A 146 17.39 -6.37 8.30
C CYS A 146 18.18 -5.08 8.02
N ARG A 147 17.71 -3.92 8.43
CA ARG A 147 18.40 -2.63 8.24
C ARG A 147 19.56 -2.38 9.20
N THR A 148 19.56 -3.04 10.35
CA THR A 148 20.54 -2.80 11.42
C THR A 148 21.54 -3.94 11.61
N THR A 149 21.29 -5.11 11.01
CA THR A 149 22.10 -6.30 11.20
C THR A 149 22.45 -6.92 9.84
N PRO A 150 23.75 -7.07 9.49
CA PRO A 150 24.18 -7.67 8.23
C PRO A 150 24.04 -9.20 8.26
N GLY A 151 23.89 -9.80 7.03
CA GLY A 151 23.98 -11.24 6.84
C GLY A 151 22.85 -12.05 7.49
N VAL A 152 21.62 -11.50 7.53
CA VAL A 152 20.48 -12.18 8.15
C VAL A 152 19.58 -12.92 7.16
N ALA A 153 19.84 -12.80 5.84
CA ALA A 153 18.98 -13.32 4.78
C ALA A 153 18.60 -14.80 4.98
N ASP A 154 19.58 -15.67 5.13
CA ASP A 154 19.35 -17.13 5.25
C ASP A 154 18.60 -17.51 6.53
N ARG A 155 18.71 -16.71 7.57
CA ARG A 155 18.01 -16.95 8.84
C ARG A 155 16.50 -16.64 8.76
N LEU A 156 16.06 -15.95 7.70
CA LEU A 156 14.65 -15.61 7.48
C LEU A 156 13.86 -16.71 6.73
N ILE A 157 14.48 -17.81 6.34
CA ILE A 157 13.81 -18.94 5.67
C ILE A 157 12.57 -19.43 6.44
N PRO A 158 12.60 -19.66 7.77
CA PRO A 158 11.41 -20.12 8.50
C PRO A 158 10.26 -19.10 8.45
N LEU A 159 10.58 -17.81 8.48
CA LEU A 159 9.57 -16.73 8.37
C LEU A 159 8.92 -16.72 6.98
N GLU A 160 9.70 -16.95 5.92
CA GLU A 160 9.17 -17.07 4.55
C GLU A 160 8.25 -18.28 4.42
N GLN A 161 8.62 -19.43 5.01
CA GLN A 161 7.77 -20.62 5.01
C GLN A 161 6.40 -20.34 5.66
N VAL A 162 6.36 -19.74 6.85
CA VAL A 162 5.09 -19.37 7.51
C VAL A 162 4.31 -18.35 6.67
N THR A 163 5.01 -17.39 6.05
CA THR A 163 4.36 -16.40 5.17
C THR A 163 3.67 -17.08 4.00
N ARG A 164 4.35 -18.00 3.33
CA ARG A 164 3.90 -18.70 2.13
C ARG A 164 2.82 -19.73 2.42
N ASP A 165 3.01 -20.54 3.45
CA ASP A 165 2.23 -21.74 3.68
C ASP A 165 1.05 -21.52 4.65
N GLU A 166 1.10 -20.48 5.50
CA GLU A 166 0.07 -20.19 6.47
C GLU A 166 -0.60 -18.82 6.23
N PHE A 167 0.14 -17.72 6.18
CA PHE A 167 -0.43 -16.39 6.13
C PHE A 167 -1.10 -16.05 4.80
N ILE A 168 -0.42 -16.26 3.67
CA ILE A 168 -0.98 -15.99 2.33
C ILE A 168 -2.23 -16.84 2.08
N PRO A 169 -2.23 -18.16 2.33
CA PRO A 169 -3.46 -18.94 2.24
C PRO A 169 -4.59 -18.45 3.15
N ALA A 170 -4.28 -18.01 4.37
CA ALA A 170 -5.29 -17.52 5.31
C ALA A 170 -6.01 -16.24 4.83
N ILE A 171 -5.29 -15.31 4.18
CA ILE A 171 -5.90 -14.06 3.65
C ILE A 171 -6.67 -14.28 2.35
N ILE A 172 -6.39 -15.35 1.59
CA ILE A 172 -7.05 -15.65 0.31
C ILE A 172 -8.14 -16.69 0.52
N ASN A 173 -7.72 -17.90 0.86
CA ASN A 173 -8.57 -19.05 1.10
C ASN A 173 -7.67 -20.17 1.67
N ARG A 174 -8.00 -20.78 2.79
CA ARG A 174 -7.19 -21.81 3.45
C ARG A 174 -6.85 -23.04 2.59
N LEU A 175 -7.60 -23.27 1.51
CA LEU A 175 -7.33 -24.37 0.54
C LEU A 175 -6.39 -23.94 -0.60
N PHE A 176 -5.89 -22.72 -0.56
CA PHE A 176 -5.01 -22.17 -1.56
C PHE A 176 -3.56 -22.62 -1.32
N SER A 177 -2.90 -23.15 -2.36
CA SER A 177 -1.47 -23.45 -2.38
C SER A 177 -0.74 -22.37 -3.16
N CYS A 178 0.22 -21.72 -2.54
CA CYS A 178 1.00 -20.65 -3.14
C CYS A 178 2.15 -21.23 -3.99
N THR A 179 2.00 -21.21 -5.32
CA THR A 179 3.09 -21.58 -6.24
C THR A 179 4.22 -20.54 -6.21
N ASP A 180 5.42 -20.91 -6.69
CA ASP A 180 6.56 -19.98 -6.73
C ASP A 180 6.29 -18.77 -7.61
N GLU A 181 5.67 -18.97 -8.78
CA GLU A 181 5.31 -17.88 -9.68
C GLU A 181 4.36 -16.88 -8.99
N LEU A 182 3.35 -17.41 -8.31
CA LEU A 182 2.37 -16.55 -7.64
C LEU A 182 2.96 -15.87 -6.40
N ARG A 183 3.86 -16.57 -5.68
CA ARG A 183 4.61 -15.98 -4.57
C ARG A 183 5.48 -14.80 -5.02
N ASN A 184 6.15 -14.93 -6.15
CA ASN A 184 6.95 -13.86 -6.76
C ASN A 184 6.08 -12.65 -7.14
N ILE A 185 4.91 -12.89 -7.72
CA ILE A 185 3.95 -11.82 -8.01
C ILE A 185 3.50 -11.12 -6.73
N MET A 186 3.09 -11.86 -5.70
CA MET A 186 2.59 -11.32 -4.43
C MET A 186 3.67 -10.56 -3.65
N ALA A 187 4.95 -10.87 -3.87
CA ALA A 187 6.07 -10.17 -3.26
C ALA A 187 6.24 -8.73 -3.78
N LEU A 188 5.81 -8.45 -5.00
CA LEU A 188 5.88 -7.11 -5.56
C LEU A 188 5.00 -6.11 -4.78
N PRO A 189 5.42 -4.84 -4.70
CA PRO A 189 4.54 -3.79 -4.20
C PRO A 189 3.21 -3.71 -4.97
N PRO A 190 2.11 -3.27 -4.34
CA PRO A 190 0.79 -3.18 -4.99
C PRO A 190 0.80 -2.42 -6.32
N ARG A 191 1.61 -1.36 -6.44
CA ARG A 191 1.74 -0.56 -7.69
C ARG A 191 2.39 -1.32 -8.86
N TYR A 192 3.06 -2.43 -8.59
CA TYR A 192 3.66 -3.33 -9.59
C TYR A 192 2.86 -4.62 -9.76
N GLY A 193 1.63 -4.67 -9.27
CA GLY A 193 0.73 -5.81 -9.41
C GLY A 193 0.70 -6.77 -8.22
N GLY A 194 1.60 -6.64 -7.24
CA GLY A 194 1.70 -7.53 -6.08
C GLY A 194 0.76 -7.20 -4.92
N LEU A 195 0.99 -7.87 -3.79
CA LEU A 195 0.33 -7.61 -2.50
C LEU A 195 1.23 -6.79 -1.55
N GLY A 196 2.50 -6.57 -1.88
CA GLY A 196 3.45 -5.91 -0.99
C GLY A 196 3.92 -6.78 0.17
N ILE A 197 3.87 -8.10 0.03
CA ILE A 197 4.38 -9.07 1.01
C ILE A 197 5.75 -9.56 0.50
N PRO A 198 6.84 -8.81 0.73
CA PRO A 198 8.14 -9.10 0.11
C PRO A 198 8.71 -10.43 0.60
N ILE A 199 9.50 -11.09 -0.25
CA ILE A 199 10.38 -12.19 0.15
C ILE A 199 11.56 -11.53 0.87
N MET A 200 11.59 -11.63 2.20
CA MET A 200 12.55 -10.87 3.00
C MET A 200 13.99 -11.32 2.82
N MET A 201 14.22 -12.58 2.45
CA MET A 201 15.54 -13.09 2.10
C MET A 201 16.18 -12.28 0.94
N ASP A 202 15.39 -11.94 -0.09
CA ASP A 202 15.84 -11.17 -1.25
C ASP A 202 16.11 -9.69 -0.91
N MET A 203 15.50 -9.22 0.16
CA MET A 203 15.52 -7.80 0.53
C MET A 203 16.51 -7.46 1.66
N ALA A 204 16.86 -8.42 2.52
CA ALA A 204 17.59 -8.17 3.76
C ALA A 204 18.93 -7.43 3.55
N ASP A 205 19.79 -7.96 2.69
CA ASP A 205 21.11 -7.36 2.43
C ASP A 205 20.99 -6.00 1.73
N ARG A 206 19.98 -5.83 0.90
CA ARG A 206 19.67 -4.55 0.24
C ARG A 206 19.26 -3.49 1.24
N GLU A 207 18.35 -3.82 2.15
CA GLU A 207 17.88 -2.91 3.20
C GLU A 207 19.03 -2.52 4.13
N TYR A 208 19.94 -3.46 4.45
CA TYR A 208 21.16 -3.14 5.21
C TYR A 208 22.04 -2.13 4.48
N LYS A 209 22.35 -2.39 3.18
CA LYS A 209 23.15 -1.47 2.35
C LYS A 209 22.51 -0.08 2.27
N PHE A 210 21.19 -0.02 2.07
CA PHE A 210 20.46 1.25 2.04
C PHE A 210 20.53 1.99 3.38
N SER A 211 20.44 1.27 4.49
CA SER A 211 20.59 1.85 5.82
C SER A 211 21.98 2.43 6.03
N CYS A 212 23.04 1.67 5.71
CA CYS A 212 24.42 2.15 5.79
C CYS A 212 24.66 3.40 4.93
N LYS A 213 24.10 3.43 3.72
CA LYS A 213 24.22 4.59 2.82
C LYS A 213 23.52 5.82 3.38
N ALA A 214 22.30 5.63 3.92
CA ALA A 214 21.51 6.72 4.48
C ALA A 214 22.12 7.33 5.74
N THR A 215 22.88 6.54 6.51
CA THR A 215 23.46 6.98 7.79
C THR A 215 24.96 7.28 7.72
N LYS A 216 25.56 7.31 6.53
CA LYS A 216 27.01 7.41 6.35
C LYS A 216 27.59 8.64 7.06
N LEU A 217 27.09 9.84 6.77
CA LEU A 217 27.61 11.08 7.35
C LEU A 217 27.38 11.15 8.86
N LEU A 218 26.23 10.72 9.35
CA LEU A 218 25.95 10.65 10.77
C LEU A 218 26.91 9.69 11.49
N LYS A 219 27.18 8.53 10.89
CA LYS A 219 28.15 7.57 11.43
C LYS A 219 29.57 8.17 11.49
N GLU A 220 29.99 8.86 10.45
CA GLU A 220 31.30 9.54 10.40
C GLU A 220 31.39 10.65 11.47
N ALA A 221 30.36 11.47 11.63
CA ALA A 221 30.30 12.50 12.67
C ALA A 221 30.39 11.90 14.09
N ILE A 222 29.64 10.80 14.34
CA ILE A 222 29.69 10.09 15.63
C ILE A 222 31.10 9.53 15.90
N LEU A 223 31.73 8.88 14.92
CA LEU A 223 33.06 8.29 15.08
C LEU A 223 34.13 9.35 15.35
N ASN A 224 33.99 10.51 14.71
CA ASN A 224 34.90 11.63 14.88
C ASN A 224 34.55 12.53 16.08
N GLN A 225 33.44 12.27 16.77
CA GLN A 225 32.90 13.12 17.85
C GLN A 225 32.82 14.59 17.41
N ASP A 226 32.21 14.82 16.24
CA ASP A 226 32.07 16.15 15.64
C ASP A 226 30.87 16.89 16.27
N ASP A 227 31.19 17.79 17.18
CA ASP A 227 30.22 18.61 17.91
C ASP A 227 29.52 19.65 17.02
N ASN A 228 30.07 19.94 15.84
CA ASN A 228 29.50 20.89 14.88
C ASN A 228 28.69 20.21 13.76
N TYR A 229 28.46 18.90 13.86
CA TYR A 229 27.70 18.19 12.84
C TYR A 229 26.30 18.77 12.71
N THR A 230 25.96 19.18 11.51
CA THR A 230 24.61 19.54 11.12
C THR A 230 24.16 18.65 9.98
N GLU A 231 22.90 18.22 10.01
CA GLU A 231 22.37 17.37 8.93
C GLU A 231 22.37 18.14 7.60
N ASP A 232 23.11 17.65 6.61
CA ASP A 232 23.01 18.13 5.23
C ASP A 232 21.73 17.57 4.59
N TRP A 233 20.68 18.39 4.63
CA TRP A 233 19.38 18.05 4.06
C TRP A 233 19.43 17.81 2.55
N THR A 234 20.36 18.47 1.83
CA THR A 234 20.51 18.28 0.37
C THR A 234 21.10 16.91 0.09
N TYR A 235 22.17 16.54 0.81
CA TYR A 235 22.77 15.21 0.74
C TYR A 235 21.74 14.14 1.14
N SER A 236 21.09 14.28 2.29
CA SER A 236 20.09 13.33 2.79
C SER A 236 18.94 13.13 1.79
N LYS A 237 18.45 14.19 1.15
CA LYS A 237 17.44 14.13 0.10
C LYS A 237 17.96 13.42 -1.15
N GLY A 238 19.20 13.71 -1.57
CA GLY A 238 19.87 13.04 -2.68
C GLY A 238 19.97 11.54 -2.46
N VAL A 239 20.49 11.11 -1.31
CA VAL A 239 20.60 9.70 -0.94
C VAL A 239 19.22 9.00 -0.88
N LYS A 240 18.21 9.63 -0.30
CA LYS A 240 16.83 9.08 -0.28
C LYS A 240 16.28 8.88 -1.69
N THR A 241 16.56 9.81 -2.61
CA THR A 241 16.16 9.72 -4.01
C THR A 241 16.87 8.57 -4.70
N GLU A 242 18.18 8.43 -4.50
CA GLU A 242 18.99 7.33 -5.06
C GLU A 242 18.50 5.96 -4.58
N ILE A 243 18.31 5.77 -3.27
CA ILE A 243 17.76 4.54 -2.68
C ILE A 243 16.38 4.23 -3.27
N THR A 244 15.54 5.25 -3.42
CA THR A 244 14.21 5.07 -4.01
C THR A 244 14.31 4.64 -5.48
N THR A 245 15.25 5.20 -6.24
CA THR A 245 15.49 4.85 -7.65
C THR A 245 16.01 3.42 -7.76
N GLU A 246 17.00 3.02 -6.97
CA GLU A 246 17.53 1.64 -6.95
C GLU A 246 16.44 0.63 -6.58
N ARG A 247 15.61 0.93 -5.57
CA ARG A 247 14.48 0.08 -5.18
C ARG A 247 13.43 -0.04 -6.29
N ASN A 248 13.14 1.05 -6.99
CA ASN A 248 12.22 1.04 -8.12
C ASN A 248 12.76 0.26 -9.31
N LEU A 249 14.05 0.36 -9.60
CA LEU A 249 14.72 -0.43 -10.65
C LEU A 249 14.62 -1.92 -10.34
N PHE A 250 14.92 -2.32 -9.11
CA PHE A 250 14.78 -3.71 -8.68
C PHE A 250 13.37 -4.26 -8.93
N TYR A 251 12.33 -3.53 -8.49
CA TYR A 251 10.96 -4.01 -8.68
C TYR A 251 10.50 -4.00 -10.13
N ARG A 252 10.97 -3.05 -10.95
CA ARG A 252 10.70 -3.06 -12.40
C ARG A 252 11.35 -4.25 -13.09
N GLN A 253 12.57 -4.60 -12.68
CA GLN A 253 13.28 -5.76 -13.18
C GLN A 253 12.52 -7.06 -12.85
N LYS A 254 12.13 -7.23 -11.57
CA LYS A 254 11.29 -8.35 -11.14
C LYS A 254 9.94 -8.40 -11.86
N GLN A 255 9.31 -7.26 -12.09
CA GLN A 255 8.07 -7.18 -12.86
C GLN A 255 8.29 -7.63 -14.32
N ALA A 256 9.39 -7.25 -14.95
CA ALA A 256 9.72 -7.66 -16.32
C ALA A 256 10.00 -9.18 -16.41
N GLU A 257 10.73 -9.75 -15.44
CA GLU A 257 10.96 -11.20 -15.32
C GLU A 257 9.62 -11.96 -15.26
N ILE A 258 8.70 -11.54 -14.37
CA ILE A 258 7.37 -12.14 -14.24
C ILE A 258 6.56 -11.99 -15.54
N HIS A 259 6.64 -10.84 -16.22
CA HIS A 259 5.98 -10.67 -17.52
C HIS A 259 6.45 -11.69 -18.56
N GLN A 260 7.73 -12.02 -18.55
CA GLN A 260 8.32 -13.02 -19.45
C GLN A 260 7.88 -14.44 -19.06
N GLU A 261 7.85 -14.77 -17.77
CA GLU A 261 7.37 -16.05 -17.26
C GLU A 261 5.89 -16.30 -17.62
N LEU A 262 5.06 -15.26 -17.59
CA LEU A 262 3.63 -15.32 -17.90
C LEU A 262 3.31 -15.30 -19.41
N GLU A 263 4.31 -15.33 -20.31
CA GLU A 263 4.08 -15.25 -21.76
C GLU A 263 3.21 -16.40 -22.29
N SER A 264 3.38 -17.60 -21.74
CA SER A 264 2.59 -18.79 -22.08
C SER A 264 1.16 -18.81 -21.51
N THR A 265 0.82 -17.86 -20.62
CA THR A 265 -0.47 -17.78 -19.95
C THR A 265 -1.13 -16.40 -20.15
N PRO A 266 -1.72 -16.12 -21.34
CA PRO A 266 -2.17 -14.78 -21.72
C PRO A 266 -3.16 -14.13 -20.75
N LEU A 267 -4.06 -14.93 -20.15
CA LEU A 267 -5.02 -14.41 -19.17
C LEU A 267 -4.35 -14.00 -17.86
N ALA A 268 -3.43 -14.81 -17.34
CA ALA A 268 -2.67 -14.47 -16.14
C ALA A 268 -1.80 -13.21 -16.37
N LYS A 269 -1.17 -13.12 -17.52
CA LYS A 269 -0.40 -11.94 -17.95
C LYS A 269 -1.28 -10.69 -18.01
N LEU A 270 -2.46 -10.78 -18.62
CA LEU A 270 -3.43 -9.68 -18.67
C LEU A 270 -3.86 -9.25 -17.26
N MET A 271 -4.22 -10.20 -16.39
CA MET A 271 -4.64 -9.89 -15.02
C MET A 271 -3.51 -9.25 -14.21
N PHE A 272 -2.28 -9.68 -14.38
CA PHE A 272 -1.11 -9.07 -13.74
C PHE A 272 -0.89 -7.62 -14.23
N GLN A 273 -1.02 -7.35 -15.54
CA GLN A 273 -0.94 -6.00 -16.11
C GLN A 273 -2.04 -5.09 -15.55
N LEU A 274 -3.29 -5.58 -15.51
CA LEU A 274 -4.43 -4.84 -14.94
C LEU A 274 -4.24 -4.55 -13.45
N ALA A 275 -3.65 -5.48 -12.69
CA ALA A 275 -3.34 -5.29 -11.29
C ALA A 275 -2.29 -4.19 -11.05
N ALA A 276 -1.40 -3.96 -12.02
CA ALA A 276 -0.37 -2.93 -11.97
C ALA A 276 -0.83 -1.56 -12.50
N GLU A 277 -2.05 -1.45 -13.05
CA GLU A 277 -2.59 -0.16 -13.51
C GLU A 277 -2.64 0.87 -12.39
N LYS A 278 -2.43 2.12 -12.75
CA LYS A 278 -2.44 3.23 -11.80
C LYS A 278 -3.79 3.37 -11.09
N GLY A 279 -3.80 3.21 -9.78
CA GLY A 279 -5.01 3.26 -8.95
C GLY A 279 -5.73 1.92 -8.75
N ALA A 280 -5.49 0.90 -9.57
CA ALA A 280 -6.10 -0.42 -9.44
C ALA A 280 -5.84 -1.09 -8.08
N SER A 281 -4.72 -0.75 -7.45
CA SER A 281 -4.29 -1.30 -6.15
C SER A 281 -4.59 -0.38 -4.95
N ALA A 282 -5.33 0.71 -5.13
CA ALA A 282 -5.57 1.69 -4.05
C ALA A 282 -6.28 1.10 -2.82
N TRP A 283 -7.09 0.06 -3.01
CA TRP A 283 -7.80 -0.64 -1.94
C TRP A 283 -6.88 -1.46 -1.02
N LEU A 284 -5.74 -1.96 -1.52
CA LEU A 284 -4.73 -2.67 -0.73
C LEU A 284 -3.93 -1.74 0.19
N THR A 285 -3.86 -0.45 -0.15
CA THR A 285 -3.12 0.55 0.63
C THR A 285 -4.01 1.43 1.50
N ALA A 286 -5.30 1.13 1.56
CA ALA A 286 -6.26 1.81 2.42
C ALA A 286 -6.36 1.08 3.77
N LEU A 287 -6.44 1.85 4.86
CA LEU A 287 -6.83 1.28 6.15
C LEU A 287 -8.31 0.87 6.10
N PRO A 288 -8.70 -0.27 6.72
CA PRO A 288 -10.08 -0.76 6.73
C PRO A 288 -10.98 0.04 7.67
N LEU A 289 -11.23 1.31 7.33
CA LEU A 289 -12.03 2.23 8.11
C LEU A 289 -13.49 2.19 7.66
N LYS A 290 -14.41 1.85 8.58
CA LYS A 290 -15.84 1.72 8.30
C LYS A 290 -16.45 3.06 7.89
N GLU A 291 -16.06 4.15 8.54
CA GLU A 291 -16.54 5.50 8.25
C GLU A 291 -16.28 6.00 6.82
N TYR A 292 -15.20 5.50 6.19
CA TYR A 292 -14.89 5.80 4.78
C TYR A 292 -15.41 4.74 3.82
N GLY A 293 -16.10 3.73 4.34
CA GLY A 293 -16.55 2.63 3.53
C GLY A 293 -15.44 1.74 3.00
N TYR A 294 -14.29 1.64 3.64
CA TYR A 294 -13.14 0.85 3.18
C TYR A 294 -13.06 -0.53 3.83
N LEU A 295 -13.94 -0.83 4.77
CA LEU A 295 -14.03 -2.16 5.38
C LEU A 295 -14.71 -3.13 4.42
N MET A 296 -14.13 -4.30 4.24
CA MET A 296 -14.65 -5.42 3.46
C MET A 296 -14.78 -6.63 4.38
N ASN A 297 -15.85 -7.40 4.21
CA ASN A 297 -15.97 -8.66 4.91
C ASN A 297 -15.00 -9.72 4.34
N LYS A 298 -14.88 -10.84 5.03
CA LYS A 298 -13.99 -11.95 4.67
C LYS A 298 -14.13 -12.37 3.21
N GLN A 299 -15.37 -12.61 2.77
CA GLN A 299 -15.63 -13.12 1.42
C GLN A 299 -15.30 -12.07 0.35
N GLN A 300 -15.64 -10.81 0.61
CA GLN A 300 -15.34 -9.70 -0.31
C GLN A 300 -13.83 -9.52 -0.51
N PHE A 301 -13.05 -9.57 0.58
CA PHE A 301 -11.60 -9.41 0.48
C PHE A 301 -10.93 -10.60 -0.22
N SER A 302 -11.32 -11.82 0.12
CA SER A 302 -10.80 -13.04 -0.51
C SER A 302 -11.16 -13.11 -2.00
N ASP A 303 -12.40 -12.78 -2.38
CA ASP A 303 -12.84 -12.73 -3.78
C ASP A 303 -12.10 -11.62 -4.56
N ALA A 304 -11.84 -10.46 -3.93
CA ALA A 304 -11.09 -9.38 -4.55
C ALA A 304 -9.64 -9.80 -4.88
N ILE A 305 -8.98 -10.54 -3.98
CA ILE A 305 -7.65 -11.10 -4.25
C ILE A 305 -7.73 -12.21 -5.31
N ALA A 306 -8.73 -13.09 -5.23
CA ALA A 306 -8.92 -14.15 -6.22
C ALA A 306 -9.12 -13.59 -7.63
N LEU A 307 -9.95 -12.55 -7.79
CA LEU A 307 -10.10 -11.84 -9.06
C LEU A 307 -8.80 -11.22 -9.55
N ARG A 308 -8.05 -10.60 -8.65
CA ARG A 308 -6.80 -9.91 -9.00
C ARG A 308 -5.79 -10.84 -9.68
N TYR A 309 -5.74 -12.08 -9.24
CA TYR A 309 -4.77 -13.08 -9.73
C TYR A 309 -5.41 -14.22 -10.53
N ASN A 310 -6.67 -14.05 -10.96
CA ASN A 310 -7.42 -15.07 -11.70
C ASN A 310 -7.45 -16.44 -10.99
N LEU A 311 -7.58 -16.42 -9.67
CA LEU A 311 -7.70 -17.65 -8.88
C LEU A 311 -9.12 -18.17 -8.90
N ASN A 312 -9.29 -19.48 -8.65
CA ASN A 312 -10.59 -20.09 -8.57
C ASN A 312 -11.38 -19.55 -7.36
N LEU A 313 -12.61 -19.12 -7.63
CA LEU A 313 -13.54 -18.71 -6.58
C LEU A 313 -14.14 -19.96 -5.92
N LYS A 314 -14.17 -19.94 -4.58
CA LYS A 314 -14.80 -21.00 -3.79
C LYS A 314 -16.33 -20.88 -3.82
N ASP A 315 -17.03 -22.00 -3.70
CA ASP A 315 -18.49 -22.07 -3.53
C ASP A 315 -19.29 -21.30 -4.61
N CYS A 316 -18.81 -21.34 -5.86
CA CYS A 316 -19.52 -20.79 -7.00
C CYS A 316 -20.34 -21.85 -7.73
N PRO A 317 -21.50 -21.50 -8.32
CA PRO A 317 -22.31 -22.42 -9.08
C PRO A 317 -21.58 -22.92 -10.33
N LYS A 318 -21.90 -24.13 -10.82
CA LYS A 318 -21.31 -24.65 -12.07
C LYS A 318 -21.91 -23.98 -13.30
N THR A 319 -23.16 -23.56 -13.23
CA THR A 319 -23.93 -22.98 -14.34
C THR A 319 -24.61 -21.71 -13.86
N CYS A 320 -24.56 -20.65 -14.67
CA CYS A 320 -25.30 -19.41 -14.43
C CYS A 320 -26.79 -19.62 -14.81
N THR A 321 -27.71 -18.86 -14.21
CA THR A 321 -29.13 -18.86 -14.54
C THR A 321 -29.42 -18.50 -16.00
N CYS A 322 -28.48 -17.86 -16.72
CA CYS A 322 -28.58 -17.63 -18.17
C CYS A 322 -28.28 -18.89 -19.04
N GLY A 323 -27.99 -20.04 -18.42
CA GLY A 323 -27.65 -21.29 -19.09
C GLY A 323 -26.15 -21.44 -19.45
N GLN A 324 -25.35 -20.41 -19.34
CA GLN A 324 -23.91 -20.50 -19.65
C GLN A 324 -23.11 -21.09 -18.48
N LYS A 325 -21.94 -21.70 -18.79
CA LYS A 325 -21.00 -22.12 -17.76
C LYS A 325 -20.58 -20.92 -16.90
N TYR A 326 -20.68 -21.10 -15.58
CA TYR A 326 -20.26 -20.07 -14.64
C TYR A 326 -18.74 -19.90 -14.63
N SER A 327 -18.30 -18.66 -14.64
CA SER A 327 -16.92 -18.26 -14.34
C SER A 327 -16.94 -16.83 -13.78
N ALA A 328 -15.89 -16.39 -13.11
CA ALA A 328 -15.75 -15.00 -12.67
C ALA A 328 -15.91 -14.02 -13.85
N ASN A 329 -15.24 -14.31 -14.97
CA ASN A 329 -15.33 -13.48 -16.18
C ASN A 329 -16.77 -13.42 -16.74
N HIS A 330 -17.49 -14.56 -16.79
CA HIS A 330 -18.89 -14.55 -17.18
C HIS A 330 -19.76 -13.72 -16.22
N ALA A 331 -19.56 -13.89 -14.92
CA ALA A 331 -20.35 -13.18 -13.90
C ALA A 331 -20.24 -11.66 -14.03
N LEU A 332 -19.08 -11.14 -14.45
CA LEU A 332 -18.83 -9.71 -14.61
C LEU A 332 -19.42 -9.09 -15.87
N ILE A 333 -19.82 -9.90 -16.85
CA ILE A 333 -20.43 -9.44 -18.12
C ILE A 333 -21.88 -9.90 -18.29
N CYS A 334 -22.36 -10.80 -17.46
CA CYS A 334 -23.73 -11.32 -17.52
C CYS A 334 -24.75 -10.22 -17.27
N LYS A 335 -25.71 -10.06 -18.17
CA LYS A 335 -26.76 -9.03 -18.07
C LYS A 335 -27.88 -9.40 -17.09
N LEU A 336 -28.02 -10.69 -16.74
CA LEU A 336 -29.02 -11.12 -15.76
C LEU A 336 -28.65 -10.66 -14.35
N GLY A 337 -29.65 -10.29 -13.57
CA GLY A 337 -29.50 -9.79 -12.21
C GLY A 337 -29.16 -8.30 -12.10
N GLY A 338 -28.98 -7.58 -13.23
CA GLY A 338 -28.78 -6.13 -13.22
C GLY A 338 -27.41 -5.63 -12.73
N TYR A 339 -26.46 -6.52 -12.43
CA TYR A 339 -25.17 -6.14 -11.80
C TYR A 339 -24.27 -5.27 -12.68
N VAL A 340 -24.41 -5.35 -14.00
CA VAL A 340 -23.69 -4.45 -14.93
C VAL A 340 -24.21 -3.03 -14.76
N SER A 341 -25.54 -2.85 -14.67
CA SER A 341 -26.19 -1.53 -14.45
C SER A 341 -25.92 -1.04 -13.02
N LEU A 342 -25.97 -1.90 -12.02
CA LEU A 342 -25.64 -1.57 -10.64
C LEU A 342 -24.23 -0.95 -10.54
N ARG A 343 -23.23 -1.59 -11.14
CA ARG A 343 -21.85 -1.11 -11.15
C ARG A 343 -21.70 0.24 -11.88
N HIS A 344 -22.43 0.40 -12.97
CA HIS A 344 -22.48 1.65 -13.74
C HIS A 344 -23.08 2.78 -12.88
N ASN A 345 -24.29 2.56 -12.34
CA ASN A 345 -25.02 3.55 -11.56
C ASN A 345 -24.26 3.98 -10.32
N SER A 346 -23.72 3.03 -9.57
CA SER A 346 -22.92 3.28 -8.38
C SER A 346 -21.71 4.19 -8.66
N LEU A 347 -21.00 3.95 -9.75
CA LEU A 347 -19.87 4.79 -10.15
C LEU A 347 -20.33 6.19 -10.61
N ARG A 348 -21.44 6.28 -11.37
CA ARG A 348 -22.09 7.53 -11.75
C ARG A 348 -22.41 8.38 -10.52
N ASP A 349 -23.08 7.79 -9.54
CA ASP A 349 -23.54 8.47 -8.35
C ASP A 349 -22.36 8.92 -7.48
N THR A 350 -21.32 8.08 -7.37
CA THR A 350 -20.06 8.46 -6.71
C THR A 350 -19.41 9.69 -7.35
N PHE A 351 -19.39 9.80 -8.68
CA PHE A 351 -18.87 11.00 -9.34
C PHE A 351 -19.74 12.21 -9.11
N ALA A 352 -21.06 12.07 -9.17
CA ALA A 352 -21.98 13.16 -8.86
C ALA A 352 -21.77 13.71 -7.42
N ASP A 353 -21.58 12.82 -6.45
CA ASP A 353 -21.28 13.20 -5.07
C ASP A 353 -19.92 13.88 -4.92
N LEU A 354 -18.89 13.38 -5.60
CA LEU A 354 -17.58 14.03 -5.61
C LEU A 354 -17.67 15.45 -6.19
N MET A 355 -18.45 15.64 -7.27
CA MET A 355 -18.69 16.96 -7.87
C MET A 355 -19.41 17.90 -6.90
N ARG A 356 -20.43 17.40 -6.17
CA ARG A 356 -21.12 18.18 -5.12
C ARG A 356 -20.16 18.54 -3.98
N THR A 357 -19.35 17.59 -3.54
CA THR A 357 -18.34 17.80 -2.46
C THR A 357 -17.37 18.93 -2.81
N VAL A 358 -16.93 19.03 -4.06
CA VAL A 358 -16.04 20.11 -4.53
C VAL A 358 -16.80 21.35 -5.01
N LYS A 359 -18.06 21.48 -4.59
CA LYS A 359 -18.94 22.65 -4.85
C LYS A 359 -19.11 22.99 -6.33
N CYS A 360 -19.17 21.97 -7.20
CA CYS A 360 -19.65 22.19 -8.56
C CYS A 360 -21.13 22.56 -8.55
N LYS A 361 -21.52 23.45 -9.45
CA LYS A 361 -22.91 23.95 -9.51
C LYS A 361 -23.77 23.04 -10.39
N ASP A 362 -25.04 22.95 -10.07
CA ASP A 362 -26.09 22.33 -10.90
C ASP A 362 -25.71 20.90 -11.34
N VAL A 363 -25.32 20.07 -10.36
CA VAL A 363 -24.97 18.66 -10.59
C VAL A 363 -26.25 17.86 -10.74
N GLN A 364 -26.48 17.32 -11.92
CA GLN A 364 -27.64 16.49 -12.28
C GLN A 364 -27.19 15.10 -12.67
N THR A 365 -27.93 14.09 -12.27
CA THR A 365 -27.81 12.71 -12.75
C THR A 365 -28.87 12.43 -13.79
N GLU A 366 -28.51 11.69 -14.83
CA GLU A 366 -29.38 11.33 -15.98
C GLU A 366 -30.08 12.55 -16.64
N PRO A 367 -29.35 13.67 -16.91
CA PRO A 367 -29.95 14.81 -17.60
C PRO A 367 -30.45 14.38 -18.97
N VAL A 368 -31.70 14.75 -19.30
CA VAL A 368 -32.27 14.60 -20.64
C VAL A 368 -31.64 15.65 -21.56
N LEU A 369 -31.18 15.24 -22.73
CA LEU A 369 -30.60 16.14 -23.71
C LEU A 369 -31.69 16.87 -24.50
N LEU A 370 -31.40 18.11 -24.92
CA LEU A 370 -32.30 18.89 -25.75
C LEU A 370 -32.57 18.16 -27.09
N PRO A 371 -33.77 18.31 -27.69
CA PRO A 371 -34.08 17.75 -29.00
C PRO A 371 -33.10 18.24 -30.08
N VAL A 372 -32.86 17.39 -31.09
CA VAL A 372 -32.03 17.76 -32.24
C VAL A 372 -32.95 18.27 -33.34
N ASP A 373 -33.23 19.57 -33.32
CA ASP A 373 -34.12 20.20 -34.28
C ASP A 373 -33.34 20.68 -35.51
N GLY A 374 -33.49 19.97 -36.62
CA GLY A 374 -32.98 20.44 -37.92
C GLY A 374 -31.46 20.44 -38.12
N LEU A 375 -30.69 19.94 -37.17
CA LEU A 375 -29.23 19.86 -37.25
C LEU A 375 -28.78 18.51 -37.82
N GLU A 376 -27.93 18.55 -38.82
CA GLU A 376 -27.22 17.37 -39.32
C GLU A 376 -26.00 17.08 -38.44
N LEU A 377 -26.06 15.97 -37.73
CA LEU A 377 -24.95 15.53 -36.86
C LEU A 377 -24.21 14.34 -37.50
N PRO A 378 -22.92 14.13 -37.17
CA PRO A 378 -22.12 13.05 -37.71
C PRO A 378 -22.76 11.68 -37.50
N LYS A 379 -22.53 10.75 -38.45
CA LYS A 379 -23.06 9.38 -38.42
C LYS A 379 -22.65 8.66 -37.13
N GLY A 380 -23.62 8.08 -36.43
CA GLY A 380 -23.44 7.36 -35.18
C GLY A 380 -23.70 8.20 -33.92
N THR A 381 -24.08 9.48 -34.08
CA THR A 381 -24.57 10.32 -32.99
C THR A 381 -25.95 9.84 -32.53
N VAL A 382 -26.20 9.86 -31.24
CA VAL A 382 -27.52 9.51 -30.63
C VAL A 382 -28.48 10.68 -30.86
N LEU A 383 -29.54 10.46 -31.61
CA LEU A 383 -30.50 11.50 -32.03
C LEU A 383 -31.81 11.48 -31.23
N GLY A 384 -32.10 10.41 -30.45
CA GLY A 384 -33.40 10.24 -29.78
C GLY A 384 -33.74 11.40 -28.84
N ASP A 385 -35.02 11.80 -28.78
CA ASP A 385 -35.50 12.93 -27.97
C ASP A 385 -35.40 12.64 -26.46
N GLN A 386 -35.41 11.37 -26.05
CA GLN A 386 -35.25 10.94 -24.67
C GLN A 386 -33.81 10.52 -24.33
N ALA A 387 -32.84 10.91 -25.18
CA ALA A 387 -31.45 10.61 -24.91
C ALA A 387 -30.97 11.27 -23.62
N ARG A 388 -30.23 10.52 -22.81
CA ARG A 388 -29.68 10.97 -21.53
C ARG A 388 -28.20 10.73 -21.48
N LEU A 389 -27.51 11.58 -20.75
CA LEU A 389 -26.15 11.35 -20.29
C LEU A 389 -26.15 11.04 -18.79
N ASP A 390 -25.09 10.48 -18.27
CA ASP A 390 -25.06 10.00 -16.88
C ASP A 390 -25.00 11.15 -15.88
N ILE A 391 -24.18 12.18 -16.17
CA ILE A 391 -23.99 13.32 -15.26
C ILE A 391 -23.86 14.60 -16.08
N SER A 392 -24.45 15.70 -15.58
CA SER A 392 -24.03 17.04 -16.00
C SER A 392 -23.71 17.91 -14.79
N ALA A 393 -22.77 18.83 -14.95
CA ALA A 393 -22.42 19.80 -13.92
C ALA A 393 -21.84 21.08 -14.53
N ARG A 394 -22.03 22.21 -13.82
CA ARG A 394 -21.37 23.48 -14.18
C ARG A 394 -20.12 23.70 -13.35
N SER A 395 -19.23 24.52 -13.86
CA SER A 395 -18.02 24.94 -13.15
C SER A 395 -16.99 23.81 -12.92
N ILE A 396 -17.00 22.77 -13.74
CA ILE A 396 -15.94 21.73 -13.72
C ILE A 396 -14.70 22.23 -14.45
N TRP A 397 -14.82 22.48 -15.76
CA TRP A 397 -13.70 22.92 -16.60
C TRP A 397 -13.59 24.45 -16.60
N ASN A 398 -14.67 25.13 -16.92
CA ASN A 398 -14.81 26.58 -16.92
C ASN A 398 -15.97 27.04 -16.04
N ALA A 399 -15.98 28.28 -15.57
CA ALA A 399 -16.95 28.77 -14.60
C ALA A 399 -18.40 28.77 -15.13
N SER A 400 -18.62 29.07 -16.40
CA SER A 400 -19.94 29.22 -17.04
C SER A 400 -20.38 28.01 -17.83
N GLU A 401 -19.46 27.13 -18.21
CA GLU A 401 -19.73 25.99 -19.06
C GLU A 401 -20.40 24.85 -18.32
N ARG A 402 -21.41 24.22 -18.97
CA ARG A 402 -21.96 22.94 -18.53
C ARG A 402 -21.14 21.80 -19.16
N ALA A 403 -20.61 20.92 -18.32
CA ALA A 403 -19.91 19.72 -18.74
C ALA A 403 -20.84 18.51 -18.59
N TYR A 404 -20.80 17.61 -19.54
CA TYR A 404 -21.56 16.37 -19.59
C TYR A 404 -20.61 15.18 -19.53
N PHE A 405 -21.02 14.14 -18.81
CA PHE A 405 -20.21 12.94 -18.58
C PHE A 405 -21.03 11.68 -18.82
N ASP A 406 -20.36 10.66 -19.36
CA ASP A 406 -20.94 9.34 -19.57
C ASP A 406 -19.98 8.27 -19.05
N VAL A 407 -20.46 7.43 -18.14
CA VAL A 407 -19.69 6.41 -17.44
C VAL A 407 -19.71 5.11 -18.23
N ARG A 408 -18.57 4.45 -18.34
CA ARG A 408 -18.45 3.11 -18.91
C ARG A 408 -17.53 2.26 -18.06
N VAL A 409 -18.05 1.15 -17.53
CA VAL A 409 -17.20 0.14 -16.87
C VAL A 409 -17.16 -1.10 -17.74
N PHE A 410 -15.98 -1.41 -18.28
CA PHE A 410 -15.79 -2.59 -19.11
C PHE A 410 -15.01 -3.68 -18.38
N HIS A 411 -15.17 -4.94 -18.81
CA HIS A 411 -14.40 -6.07 -18.33
C HIS A 411 -13.31 -6.41 -19.34
N ALA A 412 -12.04 -6.20 -18.96
CA ALA A 412 -10.93 -6.37 -19.89
C ALA A 412 -10.80 -7.79 -20.45
N PRO A 413 -10.98 -8.90 -19.64
CA PRO A 413 -10.97 -10.26 -20.16
C PRO A 413 -12.19 -10.65 -21.01
N ALA A 414 -13.13 -9.73 -21.30
CA ALA A 414 -14.28 -10.04 -22.16
C ALA A 414 -13.82 -10.41 -23.59
N PRO A 415 -14.50 -11.37 -24.25
CA PRO A 415 -14.13 -11.83 -25.61
C PRO A 415 -13.99 -10.69 -26.63
N SER A 416 -14.78 -9.63 -26.50
CA SER A 416 -14.72 -8.44 -27.38
C SER A 416 -13.40 -7.64 -27.28
N ASN A 417 -12.59 -7.92 -26.27
CA ASN A 417 -11.33 -7.25 -26.01
C ASN A 417 -10.09 -8.14 -26.28
N ALA A 418 -10.27 -9.40 -26.66
CA ALA A 418 -9.21 -10.40 -26.72
C ALA A 418 -8.01 -10.02 -27.62
N SER A 419 -8.24 -9.23 -28.66
CA SER A 419 -7.18 -8.76 -29.60
C SER A 419 -6.61 -7.38 -29.27
N LYS A 420 -7.04 -6.73 -28.19
CA LYS A 420 -6.66 -5.35 -27.88
C LYS A 420 -5.68 -5.27 -26.74
N SER A 421 -4.69 -4.39 -26.84
CA SER A 421 -3.88 -3.99 -25.69
C SER A 421 -4.72 -3.18 -24.67
N ILE A 422 -4.32 -3.14 -23.41
CA ILE A 422 -5.04 -2.38 -22.37
C ILE A 422 -5.27 -0.91 -22.77
N PRO A 423 -4.26 -0.15 -23.25
CA PRO A 423 -4.50 1.22 -23.72
C PRO A 423 -5.52 1.30 -24.87
N ALA A 424 -5.45 0.34 -25.82
CA ALA A 424 -6.38 0.30 -26.95
C ALA A 424 -7.83 -0.02 -26.50
N MET A 425 -8.02 -0.80 -25.43
CA MET A 425 -9.35 -1.04 -24.84
C MET A 425 -9.97 0.28 -24.35
N TYR A 426 -9.24 1.05 -23.54
CA TYR A 426 -9.71 2.35 -23.04
C TYR A 426 -10.01 3.30 -24.18
N GLN A 427 -9.08 3.47 -25.11
CA GLN A 427 -9.24 4.36 -26.27
C GLN A 427 -10.45 3.99 -27.12
N SER A 428 -10.67 2.68 -27.34
CA SER A 428 -11.82 2.19 -28.11
C SER A 428 -13.15 2.59 -27.45
N HIS A 429 -13.26 2.44 -26.12
CA HIS A 429 -14.47 2.83 -25.39
C HIS A 429 -14.65 4.35 -25.28
N GLU A 430 -13.57 5.11 -25.08
CA GLU A 430 -13.63 6.58 -25.09
C GLU A 430 -14.06 7.11 -26.47
N ASN A 431 -13.51 6.57 -27.55
CA ASN A 431 -13.86 6.97 -28.92
C ASN A 431 -15.31 6.58 -29.28
N GLU A 432 -15.79 5.41 -28.84
CA GLU A 432 -17.19 5.00 -29.01
C GLU A 432 -18.14 6.04 -28.37
N LYS A 433 -17.87 6.43 -27.11
CA LYS A 433 -18.69 7.42 -26.41
C LYS A 433 -18.58 8.82 -27.05
N LYS A 434 -17.41 9.25 -27.45
CA LYS A 434 -17.23 10.52 -28.17
C LYS A 434 -17.99 10.53 -29.49
N ARG A 435 -17.95 9.45 -30.26
CA ARG A 435 -18.73 9.32 -31.50
C ARG A 435 -20.23 9.45 -31.22
N CYS A 436 -20.73 8.87 -30.13
CA CYS A 436 -22.17 8.89 -29.81
C CYS A 436 -22.67 10.25 -29.33
N TYR A 437 -21.86 11.01 -28.59
CA TYR A 437 -22.39 12.16 -27.83
C TYR A 437 -21.65 13.48 -28.07
N ASN A 438 -20.38 13.47 -28.48
CA ASN A 438 -19.57 14.69 -28.49
C ASN A 438 -20.14 15.80 -29.41
N ALA A 439 -20.52 15.45 -30.65
CA ALA A 439 -21.08 16.41 -31.58
C ALA A 439 -22.40 16.99 -31.08
N ARG A 440 -23.31 16.14 -30.55
CA ARG A 440 -24.59 16.59 -29.97
C ARG A 440 -24.38 17.55 -28.80
N VAL A 441 -23.48 17.23 -27.89
CA VAL A 441 -23.22 18.09 -26.74
C VAL A 441 -22.61 19.41 -27.16
N LEU A 442 -21.70 19.43 -28.12
CA LEU A 442 -21.12 20.68 -28.65
C LEU A 442 -22.13 21.54 -29.39
N GLU A 443 -22.90 20.94 -30.28
CA GLU A 443 -23.74 21.69 -31.23
C GLU A 443 -25.13 22.01 -30.65
N VAL A 444 -25.71 21.14 -29.84
CA VAL A 444 -27.07 21.32 -29.28
C VAL A 444 -27.00 21.87 -27.85
N GLU A 445 -26.26 21.21 -26.96
CA GLU A 445 -26.19 21.58 -25.56
C GLU A 445 -25.25 22.77 -25.27
N LYS A 446 -24.41 23.15 -26.25
CA LYS A 446 -23.37 24.19 -26.14
C LYS A 446 -22.46 23.98 -24.94
N GLY A 447 -22.15 22.71 -24.64
CA GLY A 447 -21.32 22.30 -23.53
C GLY A 447 -20.14 21.41 -23.94
N SER A 448 -19.42 20.88 -22.98
CA SER A 448 -18.33 19.91 -23.21
C SER A 448 -18.72 18.50 -22.81
N PHE A 449 -18.19 17.50 -23.53
CA PHE A 449 -18.41 16.09 -23.26
C PHE A 449 -17.13 15.39 -22.82
N THR A 450 -17.21 14.56 -21.79
CA THR A 450 -16.08 13.78 -21.28
C THR A 450 -16.52 12.36 -20.95
N PRO A 451 -16.04 11.33 -21.66
CA PRO A 451 -16.29 9.94 -21.32
C PRO A 451 -15.49 9.51 -20.09
N LEU A 452 -16.15 8.80 -19.17
CA LEU A 452 -15.55 8.29 -17.94
C LEU A 452 -15.42 6.77 -18.02
N VAL A 453 -14.32 6.30 -18.60
CA VAL A 453 -14.09 4.87 -18.88
C VAL A 453 -13.24 4.24 -17.79
N PHE A 454 -13.74 3.12 -17.24
CA PHE A 454 -13.09 2.32 -16.20
C PHE A 454 -13.06 0.84 -16.56
N SER A 455 -12.07 0.12 -16.05
CA SER A 455 -12.10 -1.34 -16.05
C SER A 455 -12.68 -1.89 -14.75
N THR A 456 -13.21 -3.11 -14.78
CA THR A 456 -13.62 -3.83 -13.55
C THR A 456 -12.45 -4.05 -12.60
N SER A 457 -11.21 -4.01 -13.08
CA SER A 457 -10.00 -4.09 -12.27
C SER A 457 -9.63 -2.76 -11.60
N GLY A 458 -10.34 -1.66 -11.91
CA GLY A 458 -10.21 -0.34 -11.28
C GLY A 458 -9.18 0.57 -11.94
N GLY A 459 -8.65 0.21 -13.10
CA GLY A 459 -7.94 1.14 -13.97
C GLY A 459 -8.92 2.15 -14.60
N MET A 460 -8.41 3.28 -15.07
CA MET A 460 -9.21 4.36 -15.65
C MET A 460 -8.58 4.90 -16.95
N GLY A 461 -9.42 5.30 -17.89
CA GLY A 461 -9.01 5.98 -19.14
C GLY A 461 -8.45 7.38 -18.90
N GLY A 462 -7.81 7.93 -19.91
CA GLY A 462 -7.14 9.23 -19.83
C GLY A 462 -8.10 10.39 -19.52
N GLU A 463 -9.31 10.36 -20.06
CA GLU A 463 -10.33 11.39 -19.79
C GLU A 463 -10.83 11.33 -18.34
N ALA A 464 -11.06 10.13 -17.82
CA ALA A 464 -11.43 9.94 -16.40
C ALA A 464 -10.29 10.39 -15.47
N GLU A 465 -9.02 10.09 -15.81
CA GLU A 465 -7.88 10.56 -15.02
C GLU A 465 -7.78 12.09 -15.01
N ARG A 466 -8.07 12.75 -16.13
CA ARG A 466 -8.12 14.21 -16.24
C ARG A 466 -9.16 14.80 -15.31
N LEU A 467 -10.37 14.22 -15.27
CA LEU A 467 -11.42 14.65 -14.34
C LEU A 467 -11.01 14.45 -12.87
N VAL A 468 -10.46 13.29 -12.51
CA VAL A 468 -9.98 13.02 -11.13
C VAL A 468 -8.95 14.07 -10.69
N LYS A 469 -8.01 14.44 -11.55
CA LYS A 469 -7.03 15.51 -11.27
C LYS A 469 -7.72 16.86 -11.06
N LYS A 470 -8.72 17.19 -11.88
CA LYS A 470 -9.48 18.44 -11.76
C LYS A 470 -10.29 18.49 -10.46
N LEU A 471 -10.97 17.39 -10.12
CA LEU A 471 -11.71 17.29 -8.84
C LEU A 471 -10.77 17.41 -7.63
N ALA A 472 -9.60 16.80 -7.69
CA ALA A 472 -8.59 16.90 -6.63
C ALA A 472 -8.09 18.34 -6.44
N SER A 473 -7.81 19.05 -7.54
CA SER A 473 -7.42 20.46 -7.48
C SER A 473 -8.53 21.36 -6.91
N LYS A 474 -9.79 21.08 -7.25
CA LYS A 474 -10.93 21.79 -6.63
C LYS A 474 -11.11 21.45 -5.15
N MET A 475 -10.87 20.19 -4.76
CA MET A 475 -10.92 19.75 -3.37
C MET A 475 -9.84 20.46 -2.55
N GLU A 476 -8.60 20.50 -3.02
CA GLU A 476 -7.51 21.28 -2.41
C GLU A 476 -7.93 22.74 -2.18
N TYR A 477 -8.46 23.39 -3.21
CA TYR A 477 -8.90 24.78 -3.13
C TYR A 477 -10.01 25.02 -2.10
N HIS A 478 -10.99 24.10 -2.01
CA HIS A 478 -12.15 24.28 -1.12
C HIS A 478 -11.93 23.78 0.31
N THR A 479 -11.06 22.79 0.51
CA THR A 479 -10.89 22.13 1.83
C THR A 479 -9.54 22.41 2.48
N GLY A 480 -8.57 22.99 1.75
CA GLY A 480 -7.19 23.16 2.23
C GLY A 480 -6.38 21.87 2.33
N GLN A 481 -6.93 20.73 1.92
CA GLN A 481 -6.19 19.45 1.87
C GLN A 481 -5.11 19.51 0.80
N ARG A 482 -3.98 18.83 1.04
CA ARG A 482 -2.94 18.73 0.01
C ARG A 482 -3.48 17.99 -1.23
N TYR A 483 -3.12 18.46 -2.42
CA TYR A 483 -3.51 17.86 -3.70
C TYR A 483 -3.28 16.34 -3.76
N SER A 484 -2.13 15.89 -3.26
CA SER A 484 -1.79 14.45 -3.22
C SER A 484 -2.79 13.62 -2.41
N ASP A 485 -3.26 14.17 -1.29
CA ASP A 485 -4.20 13.50 -0.38
C ASP A 485 -5.60 13.47 -1.01
N ALA A 486 -6.01 14.56 -1.66
CA ALA A 486 -7.26 14.65 -2.41
C ALA A 486 -7.29 13.65 -3.58
N VAL A 487 -6.21 13.55 -4.38
CA VAL A 487 -6.08 12.52 -5.43
C VAL A 487 -6.18 11.12 -4.84
N GLY A 488 -5.48 10.87 -3.72
CA GLY A 488 -5.49 9.58 -3.01
C GLY A 488 -6.89 9.21 -2.53
N TYR A 489 -7.61 10.16 -1.93
CA TYR A 489 -8.99 9.98 -1.46
C TYR A 489 -9.94 9.63 -2.60
N ILE A 490 -9.96 10.44 -3.68
CA ILE A 490 -10.85 10.22 -4.82
C ILE A 490 -10.60 8.84 -5.45
N ARG A 491 -9.32 8.48 -5.69
CA ARG A 491 -8.97 7.16 -6.25
C ARG A 491 -9.40 6.00 -5.36
N LYS A 492 -9.21 6.10 -4.06
CA LYS A 492 -9.66 5.06 -3.11
C LYS A 492 -11.17 4.92 -3.17
N ARG A 493 -11.93 6.02 -3.09
CA ARG A 493 -13.40 6.00 -3.13
C ARG A 493 -13.91 5.34 -4.42
N LEU A 494 -13.44 5.78 -5.59
CA LEU A 494 -13.83 5.20 -6.88
C LEU A 494 -13.45 3.71 -6.97
N ARG A 495 -12.26 3.36 -6.46
CA ARG A 495 -11.80 1.97 -6.51
C ARG A 495 -12.61 1.04 -5.61
N PHE A 496 -12.94 1.46 -4.40
CA PHE A 496 -13.79 0.67 -3.51
C PHE A 496 -15.19 0.48 -4.11
N GLU A 497 -15.73 1.49 -4.76
CA GLU A 497 -17.04 1.42 -5.40
C GLU A 497 -17.06 0.39 -6.53
N ILE A 498 -16.09 0.45 -7.45
CA ILE A 498 -15.93 -0.55 -8.50
C ILE A 498 -15.70 -1.94 -7.90
N LEU A 499 -14.86 -2.06 -6.88
CA LEU A 499 -14.53 -3.34 -6.27
C LEU A 499 -15.73 -4.00 -5.61
N ARG A 500 -16.51 -3.26 -4.82
CA ARG A 500 -17.72 -3.78 -4.16
C ARG A 500 -18.74 -4.28 -5.15
N THR A 501 -19.10 -3.45 -6.12
CA THR A 501 -20.06 -3.82 -7.14
C THR A 501 -19.57 -4.98 -8.02
N THR A 502 -18.26 -5.09 -8.23
CA THR A 502 -17.62 -6.21 -8.91
C THR A 502 -17.75 -7.51 -8.09
N VAL A 503 -17.43 -7.47 -6.79
CA VAL A 503 -17.51 -8.64 -5.91
C VAL A 503 -18.96 -9.07 -5.68
N ILE A 504 -19.90 -8.14 -5.53
CA ILE A 504 -21.33 -8.44 -5.47
C ILE A 504 -21.78 -9.16 -6.75
N SER A 505 -21.31 -8.76 -7.92
CA SER A 505 -21.62 -9.41 -9.20
C SER A 505 -21.20 -10.89 -9.25
N LEU A 506 -20.17 -11.29 -8.49
CA LEU A 506 -19.71 -12.67 -8.46
C LEU A 506 -20.68 -13.61 -7.74
N ARG A 507 -21.33 -13.14 -6.69
CA ARG A 507 -22.13 -13.99 -5.81
C ARG A 507 -23.60 -13.65 -5.79
N GLY A 508 -23.98 -12.57 -6.46
CA GLY A 508 -25.35 -12.10 -6.47
C GLY A 508 -26.33 -13.04 -7.17
N ASP A 509 -27.54 -13.10 -6.64
CA ASP A 509 -28.64 -13.83 -7.23
C ASP A 509 -28.99 -13.27 -8.61
N ARG A 510 -29.11 -14.15 -9.61
CA ARG A 510 -29.51 -13.83 -10.97
C ARG A 510 -30.89 -14.38 -11.33
N GLY A 511 -31.69 -14.77 -10.33
CA GLY A 511 -33.07 -15.16 -10.50
C GLY A 511 -33.92 -14.05 -11.15
N ALA A 512 -35.11 -14.36 -11.59
CA ALA A 512 -35.99 -13.47 -12.33
C ALA A 512 -36.56 -12.28 -11.53
N ARG A 513 -35.96 -11.86 -10.44
CA ARG A 513 -36.39 -10.68 -9.68
C ARG A 513 -36.16 -9.42 -10.51
N LYS A 514 -37.27 -8.80 -10.90
CA LYS A 514 -37.32 -7.61 -11.77
C LYS A 514 -36.91 -6.31 -11.11
N ASN A 515 -36.60 -6.26 -9.82
CA ASN A 515 -36.31 -5.04 -9.11
C ASN A 515 -34.81 -4.83 -9.03
N MET A 516 -34.39 -3.62 -9.39
CA MET A 516 -33.04 -3.14 -9.14
C MET A 516 -32.76 -3.32 -7.64
N VAL A 517 -31.68 -3.99 -7.31
CA VAL A 517 -31.20 -4.06 -5.95
C VAL A 517 -30.64 -2.68 -5.62
N ASP A 518 -31.29 -1.98 -4.72
CA ASP A 518 -30.78 -0.76 -4.14
C ASP A 518 -29.56 -1.10 -3.29
N ILE A 519 -28.41 -0.47 -3.58
CA ILE A 519 -27.17 -0.72 -2.83
C ILE A 519 -27.35 -0.37 -1.36
N ASP A 520 -28.14 0.66 -1.07
CA ASP A 520 -28.45 1.08 0.29
C ASP A 520 -29.40 0.10 1.02
N SER A 521 -30.16 -0.70 0.27
CA SER A 521 -31.02 -1.76 0.81
C SER A 521 -30.30 -3.11 0.99
N LEU A 522 -29.16 -3.29 0.36
CA LEU A 522 -28.23 -4.37 0.70
C LEU A 522 -27.53 -3.96 1.97
N ASP A 523 -27.87 -4.63 3.06
CA ASP A 523 -27.17 -4.42 4.34
C ASP A 523 -25.72 -4.89 4.19
N LEU A 524 -24.89 -3.98 3.61
CA LEU A 524 -23.46 -4.15 3.44
C LEU A 524 -22.72 -4.08 4.79
N ASN A 525 -23.48 -3.81 5.85
CA ASN A 525 -23.09 -3.83 7.25
C ASN A 525 -23.38 -5.18 7.89
N LEU A 526 -23.08 -6.29 7.20
CA LEU A 526 -23.07 -7.59 7.88
C LEU A 526 -22.10 -7.46 9.06
N GLU A 527 -22.68 -7.32 10.26
CA GLU A 527 -21.93 -7.41 11.50
C GLU A 527 -21.11 -8.70 11.46
N PRO A 528 -19.86 -8.68 11.95
CA PRO A 528 -19.14 -9.92 12.13
C PRO A 528 -20.01 -10.81 13.00
N GLN A 529 -20.51 -11.90 12.44
CA GLN A 529 -21.17 -12.93 13.24
C GLN A 529 -20.12 -13.44 14.22
N GLY A 530 -20.39 -13.24 15.52
CA GLY A 530 -19.56 -13.57 16.65
C GLY A 530 -19.04 -15.01 16.68
#